data_95433d183a39fad920a61fa6c5a89598
#
_entry.id   95433d183a39fad920a61fa6c5a89598
#
_cell.length_a   1.000
_cell.length_b   1.000
_cell.length_c   1.000
_cell.angle_alpha   90.00
_cell.angle_beta   90.00
_cell.angle_gamma   90.00
#
_symmetry.space_group_name_H-M   'P 1'
#
loop_
_entity.id
_entity.type
_entity.pdbx_description
1 polymer ?
#
loop_
_entity_poly.entity_id
_entity_poly.type
_entity_poly.pdbx_seq_one_letter_code
_entity_poly.pdbx_strand_id
1 'polypeptide(L)'
;MRCLARHTAASAFPNPHDRVPLRPRPVDPLALAPHCPFVALLALAVLVTGAGWLGYRYTYDAALTRQAERGQVQMRLYAQALESELARYDYVPSLLSLDARIDALLRQPASPERVSQANAYLAALNGRAGTRVIYLLDAHGKVLATSNFQRPDSYLGEDLSFRPYFRTAIEGQLGRFYGVGTTRSESGYYLSAPLGDRDRPVGVAVVKIGLEPLENRWQGNDSQMLLADENGVVILASDPSWKLAALRPLSDDQRARLDRTLQYNRAPLPQLALSTVRPLANGPSQGATHWCGCARARRCWPSTWPCRAPTGT
;
A
#
# COMPACT_ATOMS: atom_id res chain seq x y z
N MET A 1 77.79 -54.90 -42.19
CA MET A 1 78.74 -55.04 -43.29
C MET A 1 79.18 -53.62 -43.69
N ARG A 2 80.49 -53.35 -43.47
CA ARG A 2 81.45 -52.61 -44.33
C ARG A 2 81.01 -51.17 -44.76
N CYS A 3 81.82 -50.16 -44.76
CA CYS A 3 83.26 -49.86 -44.48
C CYS A 3 83.39 -48.34 -44.54
N LEU A 4 84.03 -47.81 -43.56
CA LEU A 4 85.22 -46.93 -43.63
C LEU A 4 85.55 -46.23 -44.93
N ALA A 5 85.65 -44.90 -44.87
CA ALA A 5 86.93 -44.26 -45.34
C ALA A 5 87.02 -42.82 -44.73
N ARG A 6 88.14 -42.60 -44.06
CA ARG A 6 88.69 -41.31 -43.64
C ARG A 6 89.18 -40.55 -44.87
N HIS A 7 89.07 -39.24 -44.86
CA HIS A 7 90.10 -38.35 -45.34
C HIS A 7 90.20 -37.07 -44.51
N THR A 8 91.41 -36.90 -44.03
CA THR A 8 91.93 -35.71 -43.36
C THR A 8 92.26 -34.63 -44.41
N ALA A 9 91.85 -33.38 -44.11
CA ALA A 9 92.53 -32.21 -44.69
C ALA A 9 92.32 -30.97 -43.79
N ALA A 10 93.37 -30.64 -43.18
CA ALA A 10 94.03 -29.36 -43.03
C ALA A 10 93.27 -28.13 -42.62
N SER A 11 93.61 -27.67 -41.44
CA SER A 11 93.41 -26.37 -40.85
C SER A 11 93.82 -25.20 -41.73
N ALA A 12 92.90 -24.25 -41.94
CA ALA A 12 93.24 -22.88 -42.28
C ALA A 12 92.58 -21.95 -41.29
N PHE A 13 93.41 -21.26 -40.48
CA PHE A 13 92.94 -20.19 -39.55
C PHE A 13 92.56 -18.97 -40.40
N PRO A 14 91.35 -18.42 -40.25
CA PRO A 14 91.01 -17.13 -40.84
C PRO A 14 91.58 -15.98 -40.04
N ASN A 15 92.08 -15.01 -40.77
CA ASN A 15 92.74 -13.79 -40.41
C ASN A 15 91.87 -12.88 -39.47
N PRO A 16 92.44 -12.25 -38.42
CA PRO A 16 91.68 -11.52 -37.45
C PRO A 16 91.20 -10.11 -37.88
N HIS A 17 91.24 -9.79 -39.19
CA HIS A 17 90.90 -8.44 -39.66
C HIS A 17 89.57 -8.27 -40.40
N ASP A 18 88.79 -9.33 -40.61
CA ASP A 18 87.50 -9.25 -41.27
C ASP A 18 86.36 -9.10 -40.21
N ARG A 19 86.39 -7.99 -39.49
CA ARG A 19 85.20 -7.58 -38.77
C ARG A 19 84.26 -6.86 -39.74
N VAL A 20 83.30 -7.57 -40.27
CA VAL A 20 82.13 -6.98 -40.95
C VAL A 20 81.33 -6.24 -39.92
N PRO A 21 81.12 -4.88 -40.01
CA PRO A 21 80.28 -4.16 -39.10
C PRO A 21 78.85 -4.64 -39.23
N LEU A 22 78.30 -5.24 -38.16
CA LEU A 22 76.88 -5.50 -38.02
C LEU A 22 76.16 -4.15 -38.04
N ARG A 23 75.61 -3.76 -39.19
CA ARG A 23 74.64 -2.68 -39.27
C ARG A 23 73.45 -3.04 -38.37
N PRO A 24 73.08 -2.20 -37.37
CA PRO A 24 71.86 -2.40 -36.65
C PRO A 24 70.73 -2.34 -37.68
N ARG A 25 69.88 -3.39 -37.72
CA ARG A 25 68.63 -3.37 -38.48
C ARG A 25 67.81 -2.21 -37.91
N PRO A 26 67.31 -1.29 -38.77
CA PRO A 26 66.33 -0.33 -38.30
C PRO A 26 65.16 -1.14 -37.77
N VAL A 27 64.85 -1.00 -36.47
CA VAL A 27 63.56 -1.39 -35.88
C VAL A 27 62.56 -0.45 -36.48
N ASP A 28 61.83 -0.91 -37.48
CA ASP A 28 60.68 -0.16 -38.00
C ASP A 28 59.78 0.15 -36.80
N PRO A 29 59.54 1.43 -36.45
CA PRO A 29 58.60 1.77 -35.39
C PRO A 29 57.23 1.45 -35.94
N LEU A 30 56.60 0.42 -35.37
CA LEU A 30 55.19 0.09 -35.48
C LEU A 30 54.62 0.26 -36.91
N ALA A 31 54.69 -0.77 -37.70
CA ALA A 31 53.73 -0.97 -38.76
C ALA A 31 52.33 -1.16 -38.09
N LEU A 32 51.70 -0.04 -37.67
CA LEU A 32 50.28 -0.03 -37.32
C LEU A 32 49.51 -0.42 -38.59
N ALA A 33 49.03 -1.66 -38.59
CA ALA A 33 48.20 -2.17 -39.67
C ALA A 33 47.07 -1.19 -39.99
N PRO A 34 46.66 -1.04 -41.27
CA PRO A 34 45.66 -0.04 -41.72
C PRO A 34 44.25 -0.23 -41.11
N HIS A 35 44.07 -1.22 -40.27
CA HIS A 35 42.79 -1.48 -39.55
C HIS A 35 42.68 -0.79 -38.19
N CYS A 36 43.74 -0.08 -37.74
CA CYS A 36 43.78 0.58 -36.43
C CYS A 36 42.73 1.69 -36.24
N PRO A 37 42.37 2.56 -37.21
CA PRO A 37 41.38 3.59 -36.99
C PRO A 37 39.96 3.01 -36.81
N PHE A 38 39.62 1.93 -37.46
CA PHE A 38 38.29 1.32 -37.35
C PHE A 38 38.12 0.64 -35.99
N VAL A 39 39.10 -0.07 -35.50
CA VAL A 39 39.10 -0.69 -34.16
C VAL A 39 39.07 0.37 -33.08
N ALA A 40 39.82 1.48 -33.23
CA ALA A 40 39.77 2.59 -32.30
C ALA A 40 38.41 3.29 -32.25
N LEU A 41 37.77 3.50 -33.42
CA LEU A 41 36.44 4.06 -33.52
C LEU A 41 35.39 3.12 -32.89
N LEU A 42 35.49 1.83 -33.09
CA LEU A 42 34.58 0.85 -32.51
C LEU A 42 34.75 0.77 -31.00
N ALA A 43 35.99 0.79 -30.51
CA ALA A 43 36.29 0.85 -29.07
C ALA A 43 35.75 2.14 -28.44
N LEU A 44 35.89 3.29 -29.08
CA LEU A 44 35.33 4.56 -28.64
C LEU A 44 33.80 4.53 -28.61
N ALA A 45 33.18 3.97 -29.65
CA ALA A 45 31.71 3.81 -29.69
C ALA A 45 31.20 2.92 -28.56
N VAL A 46 31.87 1.80 -28.27
CA VAL A 46 31.55 0.92 -27.14
C VAL A 46 31.73 1.64 -25.81
N LEU A 47 32.78 2.43 -25.65
CA LEU A 47 33.05 3.18 -24.44
C LEU A 47 32.00 4.28 -24.20
N VAL A 48 31.63 5.03 -25.25
CA VAL A 48 30.61 6.09 -25.18
C VAL A 48 29.21 5.49 -24.88
N THR A 49 28.85 4.40 -25.56
CA THR A 49 27.59 3.72 -25.31
C THR A 49 27.54 3.08 -23.93
N GLY A 50 28.64 2.48 -23.47
CA GLY A 50 28.79 1.92 -22.14
C GLY A 50 28.70 2.99 -21.05
N ALA A 51 29.41 4.10 -21.21
CA ALA A 51 29.33 5.24 -20.29
C ALA A 51 27.94 5.89 -20.27
N GLY A 52 27.32 6.05 -21.43
CA GLY A 52 25.95 6.54 -21.56
C GLY A 52 24.93 5.63 -20.87
N TRP A 53 25.07 4.31 -21.05
CA TRP A 53 24.21 3.32 -20.40
C TRP A 53 24.40 3.31 -18.87
N LEU A 54 25.63 3.37 -18.39
CA LEU A 54 25.95 3.46 -16.95
C LEU A 54 25.41 4.77 -16.34
N GLY A 55 25.60 5.90 -17.02
CA GLY A 55 25.06 7.19 -16.61
C GLY A 55 23.53 7.17 -16.56
N TYR A 56 22.88 6.61 -17.57
CA TYR A 56 21.43 6.43 -17.59
C TYR A 56 20.96 5.56 -16.40
N ARG A 57 21.60 4.42 -16.19
CA ARG A 57 21.28 3.51 -15.08
C ARG A 57 21.42 4.21 -13.73
N TYR A 58 22.50 4.92 -13.53
CA TYR A 58 22.76 5.64 -12.27
C TYR A 58 21.73 6.75 -12.02
N THR A 59 21.46 7.57 -13.04
CA THR A 59 20.46 8.66 -12.91
C THR A 59 19.05 8.12 -12.74
N TYR A 60 18.70 7.03 -13.41
CA TYR A 60 17.42 6.35 -13.27
C TYR A 60 17.23 5.78 -11.85
N ASP A 61 18.22 5.05 -11.33
CA ASP A 61 18.16 4.49 -9.98
C ASP A 61 18.12 5.60 -8.90
N ALA A 62 18.88 6.68 -9.08
CA ALA A 62 18.86 7.83 -8.19
C ALA A 62 17.51 8.57 -8.22
N ALA A 63 16.89 8.71 -9.39
CA ALA A 63 15.55 9.30 -9.53
C ALA A 63 14.48 8.46 -8.83
N LEU A 64 14.53 7.12 -9.01
CA LEU A 64 13.63 6.19 -8.32
C LEU A 64 13.75 6.31 -6.80
N THR A 65 14.97 6.33 -6.29
CA THR A 65 15.22 6.42 -4.84
C THR A 65 14.66 7.73 -4.27
N ARG A 66 14.92 8.87 -4.94
CA ARG A 66 14.39 10.17 -4.50
C ARG A 66 12.86 10.23 -4.52
N GLN A 67 12.24 9.63 -5.53
CA GLN A 67 10.77 9.55 -5.59
C GLN A 67 10.22 8.68 -4.47
N ALA A 68 10.86 7.55 -4.19
CA ALA A 68 10.48 6.67 -3.11
C ALA A 68 10.57 7.34 -1.73
N GLU A 69 11.66 8.08 -1.47
CA GLU A 69 11.84 8.84 -0.23
C GLU A 69 10.74 9.92 -0.07
N ARG A 70 10.48 10.70 -1.12
CA ARG A 70 9.39 11.69 -1.11
C ARG A 70 8.05 11.04 -0.82
N GLY A 71 7.78 9.90 -1.47
CA GLY A 71 6.58 9.15 -1.24
C GLY A 71 6.43 8.64 0.19
N GLN A 72 7.50 8.14 0.79
CA GLN A 72 7.47 7.71 2.19
C GLN A 72 7.12 8.85 3.15
N VAL A 73 7.69 10.04 2.94
CA VAL A 73 7.36 11.22 3.76
C VAL A 73 5.88 11.58 3.58
N GLN A 74 5.42 11.62 2.35
CA GLN A 74 4.03 11.95 2.01
C GLN A 74 3.05 10.95 2.62
N MET A 75 3.35 9.66 2.55
CA MET A 75 2.50 8.62 3.15
C MET A 75 2.44 8.70 4.68
N ARG A 76 3.55 9.04 5.35
CA ARG A 76 3.54 9.28 6.81
C ARG A 76 2.61 10.43 7.17
N LEU A 77 2.67 11.53 6.41
CA LEU A 77 1.78 12.67 6.63
C LEU A 77 0.31 12.30 6.46
N TYR A 78 -0.02 11.49 5.43
CA TYR A 78 -1.39 11.04 5.21
C TYR A 78 -1.85 10.03 6.26
N ALA A 79 -0.99 9.12 6.70
CA ALA A 79 -1.28 8.21 7.81
C ALA A 79 -1.58 9.00 9.09
N GLN A 80 -0.76 9.98 9.44
CA GLN A 80 -0.98 10.86 10.58
C GLN A 80 -2.29 11.67 10.45
N ALA A 81 -2.59 12.17 9.26
CA ALA A 81 -3.84 12.88 9.01
C ALA A 81 -5.07 11.98 9.20
N LEU A 82 -4.99 10.72 8.73
CA LEU A 82 -6.03 9.72 8.93
C LEU A 82 -6.19 9.39 10.42
N GLU A 83 -5.09 9.09 11.11
CA GLU A 83 -5.11 8.80 12.55
C GLU A 83 -5.69 9.98 13.35
N SER A 84 -5.29 11.21 13.03
CA SER A 84 -5.82 12.42 13.66
C SER A 84 -7.32 12.61 13.42
N GLU A 85 -7.78 12.34 12.20
CA GLU A 85 -9.21 12.42 11.86
C GLU A 85 -10.01 11.35 12.60
N LEU A 86 -9.51 10.12 12.70
CA LEU A 86 -10.17 9.04 13.44
C LEU A 86 -10.16 9.30 14.95
N ALA A 87 -9.03 9.74 15.50
CA ALA A 87 -8.89 10.05 16.94
C ALA A 87 -9.89 11.10 17.42
N ARG A 88 -10.29 12.00 16.55
CA ARG A 88 -11.31 13.03 16.81
C ARG A 88 -12.67 12.44 17.22
N TYR A 89 -12.96 11.21 16.81
CA TYR A 89 -14.24 10.54 17.08
C TYR A 89 -14.12 9.36 18.03
N ASP A 90 -12.92 8.90 18.37
CA ASP A 90 -12.68 7.68 19.15
C ASP A 90 -13.40 7.65 20.51
N TYR A 91 -13.48 8.81 21.16
CA TYR A 91 -14.10 8.91 22.48
C TYR A 91 -15.62 9.02 22.42
N VAL A 92 -16.22 9.38 21.28
CA VAL A 92 -17.66 9.67 21.18
C VAL A 92 -18.53 8.48 21.57
N PRO A 93 -18.27 7.23 21.11
CA PRO A 93 -19.08 6.09 21.54
C PRO A 93 -19.02 5.86 23.05
N SER A 94 -17.85 6.05 23.67
CA SER A 94 -17.68 5.88 25.13
C SER A 94 -18.40 6.94 25.94
N LEU A 95 -18.49 8.19 25.47
CA LEU A 95 -19.23 9.25 26.16
C LEU A 95 -20.73 8.98 26.21
N LEU A 96 -21.27 8.22 25.26
CA LEU A 96 -22.69 7.87 25.26
C LEU A 96 -23.09 7.03 26.47
N SER A 97 -22.16 6.26 27.06
CA SER A 97 -22.42 5.47 28.26
C SER A 97 -22.66 6.32 29.52
N LEU A 98 -22.28 7.60 29.46
CA LEU A 98 -22.43 8.53 30.60
C LEU A 98 -23.76 9.31 30.58
N ASP A 99 -24.54 9.17 29.51
CA ASP A 99 -25.79 9.92 29.34
C ASP A 99 -26.99 9.20 30.01
N ALA A 100 -27.68 9.88 30.91
CA ALA A 100 -28.81 9.31 31.64
C ALA A 100 -29.97 8.85 30.73
N ARG A 101 -30.14 9.46 29.54
CA ARG A 101 -31.17 9.05 28.56
C ARG A 101 -30.85 7.70 27.94
N ILE A 102 -29.56 7.43 27.69
CA ILE A 102 -29.10 6.16 27.19
C ILE A 102 -29.26 5.06 28.22
N ASP A 103 -28.84 5.33 29.48
CA ASP A 103 -29.06 4.38 30.58
C ASP A 103 -30.56 4.09 30.80
N ALA A 104 -31.40 5.11 30.76
CA ALA A 104 -32.84 4.95 30.88
C ALA A 104 -33.44 4.12 29.74
N LEU A 105 -32.98 4.29 28.49
CA LEU A 105 -33.39 3.49 27.34
C LEU A 105 -33.00 2.03 27.53
N LEU A 106 -31.74 1.76 27.93
CA LEU A 106 -31.23 0.40 28.11
C LEU A 106 -31.99 -0.37 29.19
N ARG A 107 -32.43 0.31 30.25
CA ARG A 107 -33.29 -0.28 31.31
C ARG A 107 -34.71 -0.56 30.84
N GLN A 108 -35.25 0.20 29.90
CA GLN A 108 -36.64 0.09 29.42
C GLN A 108 -36.67 0.28 27.88
N PRO A 109 -36.13 -0.66 27.12
CA PRO A 109 -35.99 -0.52 25.67
C PRO A 109 -37.31 -0.54 24.90
N ALA A 110 -38.38 -1.02 25.52
CA ALA A 110 -39.73 -1.06 24.93
C ALA A 110 -40.52 0.24 25.11
N SER A 111 -40.04 1.25 25.89
CA SER A 111 -40.72 2.51 26.06
C SER A 111 -40.58 3.41 24.83
N PRO A 112 -41.68 3.76 24.13
CA PRO A 112 -41.64 4.66 22.96
C PRO A 112 -41.11 6.06 23.33
N GLU A 113 -41.38 6.56 24.53
CA GLU A 113 -40.93 7.86 25.00
C GLU A 113 -39.40 7.88 25.15
N ARG A 114 -38.83 6.81 25.71
CA ARG A 114 -37.36 6.69 25.88
C ARG A 114 -36.65 6.54 24.56
N VAL A 115 -37.21 5.75 23.65
CA VAL A 115 -36.72 5.64 22.28
C VAL A 115 -36.71 6.98 21.57
N SER A 116 -37.84 7.76 21.71
CA SER A 116 -37.96 9.08 21.10
C SER A 116 -36.94 10.07 21.68
N GLN A 117 -36.76 10.08 23.00
CA GLN A 117 -35.78 10.96 23.69
C GLN A 117 -34.36 10.62 23.27
N ALA A 118 -34.00 9.32 23.19
CA ALA A 118 -32.70 8.87 22.76
C ALA A 118 -32.44 9.22 21.27
N ASN A 119 -33.39 9.00 20.39
CA ASN A 119 -33.30 9.36 18.98
C ASN A 119 -33.06 10.86 18.78
N ALA A 120 -33.81 11.72 19.50
CA ALA A 120 -33.65 13.16 19.42
C ALA A 120 -32.26 13.60 19.92
N TYR A 121 -31.81 13.01 21.02
CA TYR A 121 -30.47 13.27 21.54
C TYR A 121 -29.36 12.84 20.55
N LEU A 122 -29.46 11.62 20.00
CA LEU A 122 -28.48 11.13 19.03
C LEU A 122 -28.48 11.98 17.75
N ALA A 123 -29.65 12.46 17.30
CA ALA A 123 -29.73 13.35 16.14
C ALA A 123 -29.05 14.69 16.39
N ALA A 124 -29.26 15.29 17.56
CA ALA A 124 -28.62 16.55 17.97
C ALA A 124 -27.09 16.37 18.11
N LEU A 125 -26.63 15.25 18.69
CA LEU A 125 -25.21 14.94 18.84
C LEU A 125 -24.58 14.71 17.49
N ASN A 126 -25.21 13.93 16.61
CA ASN A 126 -24.74 13.64 15.27
C ASN A 126 -24.51 14.92 14.45
N GLY A 127 -25.47 15.86 14.53
CA GLY A 127 -25.34 17.14 13.82
C GLY A 127 -24.18 17.99 14.34
N ARG A 128 -23.91 17.97 15.65
CA ARG A 128 -22.79 18.72 16.27
C ARG A 128 -21.44 18.05 16.00
N ALA A 129 -21.39 16.72 16.08
CA ALA A 129 -20.16 15.95 15.86
C ALA A 129 -19.78 15.86 14.37
N GLY A 130 -20.72 16.09 13.45
CA GLY A 130 -20.47 15.95 12.02
C GLY A 130 -20.27 14.49 11.59
N THR A 131 -20.84 13.54 12.34
CA THR A 131 -20.77 12.11 12.02
C THR A 131 -21.84 11.73 11.00
N ARG A 132 -21.72 10.57 10.36
CA ARG A 132 -22.72 10.07 9.40
C ARG A 132 -23.99 9.64 10.13
N VAL A 133 -23.80 8.80 11.13
CA VAL A 133 -24.89 8.24 11.95
C VAL A 133 -24.32 7.82 13.31
N ILE A 134 -25.13 8.00 14.36
CA ILE A 134 -24.89 7.46 15.69
C ILE A 134 -26.09 6.57 16.04
N TYR A 135 -25.86 5.37 16.56
CA TYR A 135 -26.92 4.45 16.96
C TYR A 135 -26.51 3.58 18.14
N LEU A 136 -27.53 3.03 18.80
CA LEU A 136 -27.39 2.20 19.98
C LEU A 136 -27.99 0.83 19.70
N LEU A 137 -27.27 -0.18 20.10
CA LEU A 137 -27.64 -1.60 19.96
C LEU A 137 -27.92 -2.16 21.36
N ASP A 138 -28.91 -3.05 21.47
CA ASP A 138 -29.06 -3.89 22.65
C ASP A 138 -27.99 -4.96 22.75
N ALA A 139 -28.06 -5.80 23.79
CA ALA A 139 -27.11 -6.91 24.00
C ALA A 139 -27.21 -7.99 22.91
N HIS A 140 -28.25 -8.00 22.08
CA HIS A 140 -28.47 -8.96 21.01
C HIS A 140 -28.09 -8.42 19.62
N GLY A 141 -27.73 -7.13 19.54
CA GLY A 141 -27.33 -6.51 18.27
C GLY A 141 -28.47 -5.83 17.51
N LYS A 142 -29.65 -5.70 18.13
CA LYS A 142 -30.76 -4.94 17.56
C LYS A 142 -30.64 -3.47 17.84
N VAL A 143 -30.87 -2.62 16.85
CA VAL A 143 -30.80 -1.16 16.97
C VAL A 143 -32.01 -0.64 17.73
N LEU A 144 -31.79 -0.08 18.92
CA LEU A 144 -32.80 0.51 19.80
C LEU A 144 -33.09 1.96 19.48
N ALA A 145 -32.04 2.72 19.12
CA ALA A 145 -32.16 4.14 18.80
C ALA A 145 -31.11 4.54 17.77
N THR A 146 -31.42 5.55 16.96
CA THR A 146 -30.51 6.03 15.91
C THR A 146 -30.72 7.50 15.60
N SER A 147 -29.65 8.20 15.25
CA SER A 147 -29.68 9.63 14.87
C SER A 147 -30.43 9.90 13.57
N ASN A 148 -30.57 8.91 12.70
CA ASN A 148 -31.28 9.04 11.42
C ASN A 148 -32.71 8.45 11.44
N PHE A 149 -33.35 8.42 12.61
CA PHE A 149 -34.64 7.76 12.84
C PHE A 149 -35.79 8.27 11.94
N GLN A 150 -35.71 9.52 11.48
CA GLN A 150 -36.75 10.13 10.61
C GLN A 150 -36.51 9.86 9.12
N ARG A 151 -35.40 9.23 8.76
CA ARG A 151 -35.03 9.00 7.35
C ARG A 151 -35.53 7.66 6.85
N PRO A 152 -35.82 7.54 5.54
CA PRO A 152 -36.23 6.25 4.95
C PRO A 152 -35.18 5.14 5.12
N ASP A 153 -33.91 5.53 5.29
CA ASP A 153 -32.76 4.67 5.50
C ASP A 153 -32.40 4.55 6.98
N SER A 154 -33.37 4.67 7.87
CA SER A 154 -33.17 4.54 9.31
C SER A 154 -32.64 3.16 9.67
N TYR A 155 -31.70 3.11 10.60
CA TYR A 155 -31.20 1.87 11.18
C TYR A 155 -32.12 1.30 12.28
N LEU A 156 -33.16 2.03 12.69
CA LEU A 156 -34.01 1.65 13.81
C LEU A 156 -34.62 0.24 13.60
N GLY A 157 -34.38 -0.65 14.57
CA GLY A 157 -34.91 -2.03 14.52
C GLY A 157 -34.08 -3.02 13.71
N GLU A 158 -33.04 -2.60 12.99
CA GLU A 158 -32.14 -3.50 12.27
C GLU A 158 -31.37 -4.41 13.22
N ASP A 159 -31.08 -5.63 12.79
CA ASP A 159 -30.18 -6.57 13.45
C ASP A 159 -28.77 -6.44 12.84
N LEU A 160 -27.82 -6.02 13.64
CA LEU A 160 -26.42 -5.82 13.27
C LEU A 160 -25.47 -6.69 14.13
N SER A 161 -26.00 -7.76 14.74
CA SER A 161 -25.26 -8.70 15.60
C SER A 161 -24.11 -9.40 14.89
N PHE A 162 -24.20 -9.54 13.57
CA PHE A 162 -23.17 -10.16 12.73
C PHE A 162 -21.95 -9.26 12.50
N ARG A 163 -22.05 -7.96 12.80
CA ARG A 163 -20.99 -6.98 12.55
C ARG A 163 -19.82 -7.13 13.53
N PRO A 164 -18.56 -7.10 13.04
CA PRO A 164 -17.38 -7.23 13.89
C PRO A 164 -17.33 -6.18 15.01
N TYR A 165 -17.66 -4.93 14.72
CA TYR A 165 -17.64 -3.86 15.71
C TYR A 165 -18.62 -4.11 16.86
N PHE A 166 -19.78 -4.74 16.59
CA PHE A 166 -20.72 -5.11 17.64
C PHE A 166 -20.14 -6.23 18.52
N ARG A 167 -19.61 -7.29 17.91
CA ARG A 167 -19.04 -8.43 18.64
C ARG A 167 -17.88 -8.00 19.53
N THR A 168 -16.99 -7.16 19.00
CA THR A 168 -15.88 -6.62 19.81
C THR A 168 -16.39 -5.78 20.98
N ALA A 169 -17.39 -4.93 20.77
CA ALA A 169 -17.87 -4.05 21.82
C ALA A 169 -18.73 -4.77 22.86
N ILE A 170 -19.51 -5.79 22.50
CA ILE A 170 -20.30 -6.56 23.46
C ILE A 170 -19.41 -7.47 24.34
N GLU A 171 -18.16 -7.72 23.94
CA GLU A 171 -17.13 -8.36 24.74
C GLU A 171 -16.35 -7.37 25.64
N GLY A 172 -16.82 -6.11 25.76
CA GLY A 172 -16.22 -5.09 26.63
C GLY A 172 -15.07 -4.29 26.02
N GLN A 173 -14.73 -4.51 24.74
CA GLN A 173 -13.62 -3.86 24.06
C GLN A 173 -14.11 -2.70 23.15
N LEU A 174 -13.21 -1.79 22.80
CA LEU A 174 -13.49 -0.77 21.79
C LEU A 174 -13.36 -1.38 20.39
N GLY A 175 -14.42 -1.27 19.59
CA GLY A 175 -14.42 -1.77 18.22
C GLY A 175 -14.10 -0.71 17.18
N ARG A 176 -13.32 -1.08 16.20
CA ARG A 176 -13.01 -0.29 15.02
C ARG A 176 -13.21 -1.14 13.77
N PHE A 177 -13.91 -0.62 12.78
CA PHE A 177 -14.26 -1.40 11.62
C PHE A 177 -14.51 -0.51 10.42
N TYR A 178 -13.91 -0.85 9.29
CA TYR A 178 -14.31 -0.27 8.01
C TYR A 178 -15.25 -1.22 7.29
N GLY A 179 -16.32 -0.69 6.72
CA GLY A 179 -17.25 -1.50 5.95
C GLY A 179 -18.24 -0.70 5.14
N VAL A 180 -18.92 -1.41 4.26
CA VAL A 180 -20.04 -0.88 3.48
C VAL A 180 -21.35 -1.15 4.24
N GLY A 181 -22.18 -0.12 4.39
CA GLY A 181 -23.47 -0.24 5.06
C GLY A 181 -24.43 -1.15 4.28
N THR A 182 -25.18 -1.97 5.01
CA THR A 182 -26.16 -2.87 4.42
C THR A 182 -27.38 -2.12 3.87
N THR A 183 -27.74 -1.02 4.51
CA THR A 183 -28.94 -0.23 4.18
C THR A 183 -28.76 0.70 2.99
N ARG A 184 -27.62 1.40 2.91
CA ARG A 184 -27.34 2.39 1.85
C ARG A 184 -26.18 2.06 0.93
N SER A 185 -25.49 0.96 1.16
CA SER A 185 -24.27 0.61 0.43
C SER A 185 -23.19 1.70 0.45
N GLU A 186 -23.25 2.60 1.45
CA GLU A 186 -22.25 3.65 1.67
C GLU A 186 -21.14 3.15 2.57
N SER A 187 -19.91 3.34 2.14
CA SER A 187 -18.73 3.06 2.95
C SER A 187 -18.68 3.95 4.19
N GLY A 188 -18.09 3.43 5.25
CA GLY A 188 -17.87 4.21 6.46
C GLY A 188 -16.90 3.51 7.41
N TYR A 189 -16.35 4.28 8.32
CA TYR A 189 -15.58 3.78 9.43
C TYR A 189 -16.46 3.78 10.69
N TYR A 190 -16.52 2.64 11.35
CA TYR A 190 -17.38 2.43 12.52
C TYR A 190 -16.52 2.35 13.77
N LEU A 191 -16.87 3.16 14.75
CA LEU A 191 -16.30 3.16 16.09
C LEU A 191 -17.37 2.67 17.04
N SER A 192 -17.05 1.74 17.91
CA SER A 192 -18.01 1.20 18.87
C SER A 192 -17.42 1.09 20.27
N ALA A 193 -18.29 1.23 21.28
CA ALA A 193 -17.94 1.06 22.67
C ALA A 193 -19.06 0.30 23.41
N PRO A 194 -18.71 -0.47 24.46
CA PRO A 194 -19.68 -1.10 25.32
C PRO A 194 -20.50 -0.04 26.08
N LEU A 195 -21.78 -0.35 26.31
CA LEU A 195 -22.67 0.41 27.15
C LEU A 195 -22.94 -0.37 28.47
N GLY A 196 -22.92 0.33 29.59
CA GLY A 196 -22.98 -0.27 30.92
C GLY A 196 -21.60 -0.67 31.43
N ASP A 197 -21.56 -1.72 32.26
CA ASP A 197 -20.30 -2.26 32.78
C ASP A 197 -19.52 -2.97 31.66
N ARG A 198 -18.20 -2.73 31.60
CA ARG A 198 -17.32 -3.34 30.59
C ARG A 198 -17.28 -4.87 30.69
N ASP A 199 -17.40 -5.41 31.90
CA ASP A 199 -17.40 -6.86 32.13
C ASP A 199 -18.75 -7.50 31.80
N ARG A 200 -19.81 -6.70 31.75
CA ARG A 200 -21.19 -7.10 31.41
C ARG A 200 -21.91 -6.02 30.62
N PRO A 201 -21.52 -5.79 29.38
CA PRO A 201 -22.19 -4.78 28.56
C PRO A 201 -23.67 -5.13 28.37
N VAL A 202 -24.53 -4.13 28.49
CA VAL A 202 -25.97 -4.27 28.26
C VAL A 202 -26.37 -3.77 26.89
N GLY A 203 -25.42 -3.27 26.12
CA GLY A 203 -25.59 -2.78 24.76
C GLY A 203 -24.31 -2.23 24.19
N VAL A 204 -24.41 -1.67 23.00
CA VAL A 204 -23.27 -1.12 22.25
C VAL A 204 -23.65 0.23 21.65
N ALA A 205 -22.81 1.23 21.84
CA ALA A 205 -22.87 2.50 21.14
C ALA A 205 -21.99 2.45 19.89
N VAL A 206 -22.51 2.94 18.76
CA VAL A 206 -21.79 2.97 17.50
C VAL A 206 -21.86 4.34 16.85
N VAL A 207 -20.71 4.79 16.35
CA VAL A 207 -20.57 6.01 15.57
C VAL A 207 -20.02 5.64 14.19
N LYS A 208 -20.77 5.95 13.16
CA LYS A 208 -20.31 5.83 11.76
C LYS A 208 -19.81 7.18 11.29
N ILE A 209 -18.58 7.22 10.79
CA ILE A 209 -17.97 8.39 10.17
C ILE A 209 -17.71 8.15 8.69
N GLY A 210 -17.81 9.21 7.88
CA GLY A 210 -17.43 9.20 6.50
C GLY A 210 -15.94 9.53 6.35
N LEU A 211 -15.31 8.92 5.38
CA LEU A 211 -13.90 9.19 5.04
C LEU A 211 -13.75 10.08 3.79
N GLU A 212 -14.86 10.54 3.23
CA GLU A 212 -14.87 11.37 2.02
C GLU A 212 -14.07 12.68 2.15
N PRO A 213 -14.05 13.37 3.30
CA PRO A 213 -13.22 14.57 3.46
C PRO A 213 -11.72 14.29 3.30
N LEU A 214 -11.26 13.09 3.69
CA LEU A 214 -9.88 12.64 3.47
C LEU A 214 -9.65 12.27 2.01
N GLU A 215 -10.57 11.54 1.41
CA GLU A 215 -10.52 11.12 0.01
C GLU A 215 -10.47 12.32 -0.92
N ASN A 216 -11.29 13.34 -0.68
CA ASN A 216 -11.31 14.58 -1.46
C ASN A 216 -9.98 15.35 -1.40
N ARG A 217 -9.25 15.28 -0.29
CA ARG A 217 -7.90 15.88 -0.18
C ARG A 217 -6.85 15.13 -0.99
N TRP A 218 -7.09 13.86 -1.32
CA TRP A 218 -6.20 13.06 -2.15
C TRP A 218 -6.46 13.26 -3.64
N GLN A 219 -7.69 13.64 -4.00
CA GLN A 219 -8.05 13.98 -5.37
C GLN A 219 -7.40 15.32 -5.74
N GLY A 220 -6.76 15.36 -6.89
CA GLY A 220 -6.10 16.58 -7.38
C GLY A 220 -4.61 16.69 -7.06
N ASN A 221 -4.02 15.72 -6.37
CA ASN A 221 -2.58 15.61 -6.24
C ASN A 221 -1.98 14.87 -7.43
N ASP A 222 -0.77 15.27 -7.84
CA ASP A 222 -0.02 14.59 -8.91
C ASP A 222 0.34 13.13 -8.59
N SER A 223 0.29 12.76 -7.31
CA SER A 223 0.60 11.41 -6.83
C SER A 223 -0.66 10.60 -6.64
N GLN A 224 -0.75 9.48 -7.31
CA GLN A 224 -1.82 8.52 -7.09
C GLN A 224 -1.57 7.74 -5.80
N MET A 225 -2.59 7.72 -4.94
CA MET A 225 -2.53 7.08 -3.62
C MET A 225 -3.73 6.20 -3.40
N LEU A 226 -3.51 5.16 -2.62
CA LEU A 226 -4.57 4.29 -2.12
C LEU A 226 -4.24 3.82 -0.69
N LEU A 227 -5.28 3.52 0.06
CA LEU A 227 -5.24 2.84 1.34
C LEU A 227 -6.06 1.57 1.23
N ALA A 228 -5.46 0.45 1.59
CA ALA A 228 -6.15 -0.83 1.69
C ALA A 228 -6.27 -1.26 3.15
N ASP A 229 -7.30 -2.03 3.45
CA ASP A 229 -7.48 -2.66 4.76
C ASP A 229 -6.64 -3.94 4.92
N GLU A 230 -6.82 -4.64 6.04
CA GLU A 230 -6.13 -5.88 6.36
C GLU A 230 -6.39 -7.03 5.38
N ASN A 231 -7.49 -6.96 4.63
CA ASN A 231 -7.83 -7.94 3.59
C ASN A 231 -7.15 -7.61 2.25
N GLY A 232 -6.48 -6.46 2.16
CA GLY A 232 -5.91 -5.94 0.92
C GLY A 232 -6.96 -5.36 -0.03
N VAL A 233 -8.12 -4.94 0.48
CA VAL A 233 -9.16 -4.26 -0.28
C VAL A 233 -9.00 -2.75 -0.14
N VAL A 234 -9.03 -2.04 -1.26
CA VAL A 234 -8.86 -0.58 -1.29
C VAL A 234 -10.07 0.10 -0.66
N ILE A 235 -9.82 0.86 0.40
CA ILE A 235 -10.85 1.57 1.18
C ILE A 235 -10.89 3.07 0.90
N LEU A 236 -9.74 3.66 0.56
CA LEU A 236 -9.61 5.04 0.11
C LEU A 236 -8.67 5.09 -1.10
N ALA A 237 -8.95 5.95 -2.05
CA ALA A 237 -8.08 6.14 -3.21
C ALA A 237 -8.24 7.54 -3.81
N SER A 238 -7.16 8.06 -4.39
CA SER A 238 -7.19 9.28 -5.19
C SER A 238 -7.98 9.11 -6.49
N ASP A 239 -8.00 7.89 -7.05
CA ASP A 239 -8.88 7.49 -8.15
C ASP A 239 -10.07 6.70 -7.60
N PRO A 240 -11.30 7.23 -7.63
CA PRO A 240 -12.49 6.55 -7.11
C PRO A 240 -12.75 5.16 -7.73
N SER A 241 -12.25 4.90 -8.94
CA SER A 241 -12.44 3.63 -9.64
C SER A 241 -11.68 2.45 -8.97
N TRP A 242 -10.74 2.75 -8.09
CA TRP A 242 -9.98 1.73 -7.36
C TRP A 242 -10.66 1.28 -6.07
N LYS A 243 -11.66 2.00 -5.62
CA LYS A 243 -12.38 1.71 -4.38
C LYS A 243 -13.05 0.33 -4.45
N LEU A 244 -12.92 -0.43 -3.39
CA LEU A 244 -13.36 -1.83 -3.28
C LEU A 244 -12.67 -2.80 -4.26
N ALA A 245 -11.58 -2.40 -4.90
CA ALA A 245 -10.74 -3.34 -5.64
C ALA A 245 -9.76 -4.05 -4.68
N ALA A 246 -9.50 -5.34 -4.91
CA ALA A 246 -8.53 -6.11 -4.15
C ALA A 246 -7.14 -5.96 -4.77
N LEU A 247 -6.11 -5.71 -3.96
CA LEU A 247 -4.72 -5.61 -4.41
C LEU A 247 -4.14 -6.95 -4.87
N ARG A 248 -4.74 -8.05 -4.41
CA ARG A 248 -4.38 -9.43 -4.74
C ARG A 248 -5.64 -10.29 -4.74
N PRO A 249 -5.62 -11.45 -5.41
CA PRO A 249 -6.75 -12.37 -5.37
C PRO A 249 -7.11 -12.73 -3.93
N LEU A 250 -8.39 -12.65 -3.60
CA LEU A 250 -8.91 -13.11 -2.32
C LEU A 250 -9.14 -14.63 -2.38
N SER A 251 -8.70 -15.35 -1.36
CA SER A 251 -9.02 -16.78 -1.24
C SER A 251 -10.49 -17.00 -0.94
N ASP A 252 -11.00 -18.20 -1.20
CA ASP A 252 -12.39 -18.55 -0.94
C ASP A 252 -12.74 -18.41 0.55
N ASP A 253 -11.81 -18.77 1.45
CA ASP A 253 -11.99 -18.58 2.90
C ASP A 253 -12.07 -17.11 3.29
N GLN A 254 -11.26 -16.25 2.65
CA GLN A 254 -11.35 -14.80 2.87
C GLN A 254 -12.71 -14.27 2.40
N ARG A 255 -13.16 -14.65 1.18
CA ARG A 255 -14.47 -14.27 0.67
C ARG A 255 -15.59 -14.72 1.59
N ALA A 256 -15.57 -15.98 2.03
CA ALA A 256 -16.56 -16.52 2.96
C ALA A 256 -16.60 -15.77 4.31
N ARG A 257 -15.45 -15.32 4.84
CA ARG A 257 -15.42 -14.47 6.05
C ARG A 257 -16.03 -13.10 5.80
N LEU A 258 -15.68 -12.46 4.70
CA LEU A 258 -16.20 -11.15 4.30
C LEU A 258 -17.72 -11.18 4.07
N ASP A 259 -18.22 -12.27 3.50
CA ASP A 259 -19.65 -12.47 3.26
C ASP A 259 -20.42 -12.71 4.56
N ARG A 260 -19.86 -13.44 5.53
CA ARG A 260 -20.49 -13.63 6.85
C ARG A 260 -20.62 -12.32 7.65
N THR A 261 -19.65 -11.43 7.54
CA THR A 261 -19.65 -10.12 8.21
C THR A 261 -20.33 -9.04 7.40
N LEU A 262 -20.66 -9.31 6.15
CA LEU A 262 -21.12 -8.35 5.14
C LEU A 262 -20.23 -7.10 5.07
N GLN A 263 -18.89 -7.26 5.27
CA GLN A 263 -17.95 -6.14 5.36
C GLN A 263 -18.07 -5.19 4.17
N TYR A 264 -18.16 -5.74 2.97
CA TYR A 264 -18.33 -4.95 1.74
C TYR A 264 -19.72 -5.11 1.12
N ASN A 265 -20.71 -5.54 1.92
CA ASN A 265 -22.10 -5.71 1.47
C ASN A 265 -22.24 -6.52 0.17
N ARG A 266 -21.46 -7.60 0.04
CA ARG A 266 -21.37 -8.46 -1.16
C ARG A 266 -21.02 -7.71 -2.44
N ALA A 267 -20.38 -6.56 -2.35
CA ALA A 267 -19.89 -5.85 -3.52
C ALA A 267 -18.90 -6.73 -4.30
N PRO A 268 -18.86 -6.63 -5.62
CA PRO A 268 -17.81 -7.27 -6.39
C PRO A 268 -16.48 -6.63 -5.99
N LEU A 269 -15.48 -7.47 -5.68
CA LEU A 269 -14.13 -7.04 -5.30
C LEU A 269 -13.18 -7.39 -6.45
N PRO A 270 -13.17 -6.60 -7.55
CA PRO A 270 -12.33 -6.88 -8.70
C PRO A 270 -10.86 -6.75 -8.30
N GLN A 271 -10.01 -7.54 -8.93
CA GLN A 271 -8.59 -7.39 -8.71
C GLN A 271 -8.07 -6.13 -9.42
N LEU A 272 -7.35 -5.29 -8.67
CA LEU A 272 -6.65 -4.15 -9.24
C LEU A 272 -5.38 -4.64 -9.95
N ALA A 273 -5.27 -4.33 -11.25
CA ALA A 273 -4.09 -4.68 -12.03
C ALA A 273 -2.91 -3.78 -11.60
N LEU A 274 -2.05 -4.32 -10.75
CA LEU A 274 -0.85 -3.64 -10.25
C LEU A 274 0.39 -4.32 -10.82
N SER A 275 1.35 -3.52 -11.30
CA SER A 275 2.67 -4.02 -11.65
C SER A 275 3.72 -3.49 -10.67
N THR A 276 4.54 -4.39 -10.13
CA THR A 276 5.65 -4.01 -9.26
C THR A 276 6.85 -3.68 -10.13
N VAL A 277 7.32 -2.43 -10.07
CA VAL A 277 8.49 -2.01 -10.85
C VAL A 277 9.78 -2.44 -10.15
N ARG A 278 9.88 -2.28 -8.83
CA ARG A 278 11.03 -2.70 -8.02
C ARG A 278 10.68 -2.70 -6.53
N PRO A 279 11.09 -3.71 -5.74
CA PRO A 279 10.98 -3.65 -4.29
C PRO A 279 12.01 -2.68 -3.72
N LEU A 280 11.62 -1.84 -2.74
CA LEU A 280 12.57 -1.02 -1.96
C LEU A 280 13.35 -1.87 -0.98
N ALA A 281 14.67 -1.74 -0.99
CA ALA A 281 15.56 -2.49 -0.09
C ALA A 281 15.42 -2.09 1.39
N ASN A 282 14.95 -0.86 1.67
CA ASN A 282 14.91 -0.26 3.01
C ASN A 282 13.53 0.30 3.39
N GLY A 283 12.44 -0.37 3.00
CA GLY A 283 11.10 0.01 3.47
C GLY A 283 10.96 -0.24 4.98
N PRO A 284 10.20 0.57 5.73
CA PRO A 284 9.95 0.34 7.14
C PRO A 284 9.36 -1.05 7.34
N SER A 285 9.99 -1.82 8.20
CA SER A 285 9.71 -3.24 8.47
C SER A 285 8.43 -3.49 9.27
N GLN A 286 7.60 -2.49 9.53
CA GLN A 286 6.34 -2.65 10.27
C GLN A 286 5.21 -1.81 9.68
N GLY A 287 4.21 -2.49 9.15
CA GLY A 287 2.82 -2.05 9.07
C GLY A 287 2.36 -1.21 7.88
N ALA A 288 3.22 -0.66 7.05
CA ALA A 288 2.81 0.09 5.87
C ALA A 288 3.19 -0.65 4.58
N THR A 289 2.22 -1.26 3.95
CA THR A 289 2.39 -1.91 2.65
C THR A 289 2.23 -0.86 1.57
N HIS A 290 3.30 -0.55 0.86
CA HIS A 290 3.28 0.40 -0.25
C HIS A 290 3.06 -0.35 -1.55
N TRP A 291 2.01 -0.02 -2.27
CA TRP A 291 1.71 -0.58 -3.58
C TRP A 291 1.76 0.50 -4.64
N CYS A 292 2.43 0.20 -5.72
CA CYS A 292 2.43 1.02 -6.93
C CYS A 292 1.70 0.28 -8.03
N GLY A 293 0.75 0.91 -8.67
CA GLY A 293 -0.01 0.27 -9.71
C GLY A 293 -0.30 1.16 -10.90
N CYS A 294 -0.29 0.56 -12.08
CA CYS A 294 -0.96 1.10 -13.25
C CYS A 294 -2.27 0.34 -13.45
N ALA A 295 -3.38 0.96 -13.09
CA ALA A 295 -4.69 0.50 -13.51
C ALA A 295 -4.94 0.97 -14.94
N ARG A 296 -4.73 0.08 -15.91
CA ARG A 296 -4.87 0.20 -17.39
C ARG A 296 -3.62 0.66 -18.14
N ALA A 297 -3.18 -0.25 -19.01
CA ALA A 297 -1.99 -0.21 -19.87
C ALA A 297 -1.95 0.87 -20.96
N ARG A 298 -2.72 1.94 -20.89
CA ARG A 298 -2.76 2.95 -21.95
C ARG A 298 -2.12 4.30 -21.65
N ARG A 299 -1.75 4.58 -20.40
CA ARG A 299 -0.95 5.77 -20.04
C ARG A 299 -0.19 5.50 -18.72
N CYS A 300 0.81 4.66 -18.78
CA CYS A 300 1.81 4.65 -17.73
C CYS A 300 2.89 5.67 -18.11
N TRP A 301 2.79 6.88 -17.57
CA TRP A 301 4.01 7.60 -17.26
C TRP A 301 4.80 6.72 -16.27
N PRO A 302 6.12 6.71 -16.34
CA PRO A 302 6.92 5.97 -15.36
C PRO A 302 6.80 6.65 -14.00
N SER A 303 5.67 6.51 -13.34
CA SER A 303 5.51 6.85 -11.94
C SER A 303 6.08 5.69 -11.14
N THR A 304 7.30 5.84 -10.82
CA THR A 304 8.23 4.91 -10.24
C THR A 304 8.12 4.90 -8.73
N TRP A 305 7.04 4.33 -8.22
CA TRP A 305 6.94 3.99 -6.80
C TRP A 305 7.30 2.51 -6.64
N PRO A 306 8.33 2.20 -5.89
CA PRO A 306 8.65 0.83 -5.59
C PRO A 306 7.66 0.24 -4.59
N CYS A 307 7.02 -0.83 -4.98
CA CYS A 307 6.06 -1.57 -4.18
C CYS A 307 6.69 -2.79 -3.54
N ARG A 308 6.42 -3.05 -2.28
CA ARG A 308 6.81 -4.27 -1.58
C ARG A 308 5.60 -5.18 -1.42
N ALA A 309 5.75 -6.44 -1.81
CA ALA A 309 4.79 -7.48 -1.44
C ALA A 309 4.83 -7.69 0.09
N PRO A 310 3.69 -7.93 0.76
CA PRO A 310 3.71 -8.35 2.14
C PRO A 310 4.40 -9.71 2.22
N THR A 311 5.46 -9.80 3.03
CA THR A 311 5.99 -11.08 3.48
C THR A 311 4.95 -11.71 4.38
N GLY A 312 4.29 -12.76 3.89
CA GLY A 312 3.46 -13.58 4.74
C GLY A 312 4.31 -14.25 5.83
N THR A 313 3.84 -14.17 7.01
CA THR A 313 4.04 -15.15 8.08
C THR A 313 2.66 -15.54 8.57
#